data_cab4b8bf138ebd3c6546635b8996a28a
#
_entry.id   cab4b8bf138ebd3c6546635b8996a28a
#
_cell.length_a   1.000
_cell.length_b   1.000
_cell.length_c   1.000
_cell.angle_alpha   90.00
_cell.angle_beta   90.00
_cell.angle_gamma   90.00
#
_symmetry.space_group_name_H-M   'P 1'
#
loop_
_entity.id
_entity.type
_entity.pdbx_description
1 polymer ?
#
loop_
_entity_poly.entity_id
_entity_poly.type
_entity_poly.pdbx_seq_one_letter_code
_entity_poly.pdbx_strand_id
1 'polypeptide(L)'
;MYEGAVQDLIDELGRLPGVGPKSAQRIAFHLLAADQADVERLVDALHQVKERVSFCRTCGNIAESEECRICVDPKRDFSVLCVVEEPKDVVAIERTREFRGRYHVLGGSINPIEGIGPEDLRIRELLGRLADGSIGEVILATDPNLEGEATATYLARTIAPLGVAVSRLASGLPVGGDLEYADEVTLGRAFEGRRRIESH
;
A
#
# COMPACT_ATOMS: atom_id res chain seq x y z
N MET A 1 17.72 -23.45 25.67
CA MET A 1 16.99 -22.25 26.12
C MET A 1 18.04 -21.36 26.74
N TYR A 2 18.14 -20.11 26.27
CA TYR A 2 19.03 -19.12 26.87
C TYR A 2 18.35 -18.51 28.09
N GLU A 3 19.07 -17.80 28.96
CA GLU A 3 18.51 -17.16 30.14
C GLU A 3 18.70 -15.65 30.10
N GLY A 4 17.79 -14.93 30.77
CA GLY A 4 17.87 -13.48 30.93
C GLY A 4 17.74 -12.70 29.62
N ALA A 5 18.42 -11.57 29.50
CA ALA A 5 18.28 -10.59 28.42
C ALA A 5 18.45 -11.15 27.00
N VAL A 6 19.23 -12.23 26.84
CA VAL A 6 19.40 -12.86 25.52
C VAL A 6 18.12 -13.58 25.09
N GLN A 7 17.46 -14.28 26.00
CA GLN A 7 16.18 -14.94 25.72
C GLN A 7 15.09 -13.90 25.46
N ASP A 8 15.03 -12.86 26.27
CA ASP A 8 14.06 -11.75 26.10
C ASP A 8 14.18 -11.11 24.71
N LEU A 9 15.41 -10.85 24.26
CA LEU A 9 15.65 -10.31 22.92
C LEU A 9 15.20 -11.28 21.81
N ILE A 10 15.49 -12.57 21.96
CA ILE A 10 15.05 -13.60 20.99
C ILE A 10 13.53 -13.66 20.91
N ASP A 11 12.86 -13.59 22.06
CA ASP A 11 11.40 -13.65 22.15
C ASP A 11 10.76 -12.41 21.52
N GLU A 12 11.27 -11.21 21.76
CA GLU A 12 10.78 -9.99 21.14
C GLU A 12 11.01 -9.97 19.61
N LEU A 13 12.18 -10.41 19.15
CA LEU A 13 12.45 -10.55 17.71
C LEU A 13 11.54 -11.61 17.06
N GLY A 14 11.22 -12.68 17.77
CA GLY A 14 10.32 -13.74 17.31
C GLY A 14 8.86 -13.31 17.15
N ARG A 15 8.46 -12.18 17.74
CA ARG A 15 7.13 -11.57 17.54
C ARG A 15 7.02 -10.78 16.25
N LEU A 16 8.14 -10.51 15.58
CA LEU A 16 8.11 -9.78 14.32
C LEU A 16 7.56 -10.66 13.18
N PRO A 17 6.68 -10.12 12.32
CA PRO A 17 6.14 -10.87 11.19
C PRO A 17 7.27 -11.42 10.29
N GLY A 18 7.18 -12.70 9.94
CA GLY A 18 8.19 -13.38 9.11
C GLY A 18 9.48 -13.77 9.83
N VAL A 19 9.62 -13.47 11.12
CA VAL A 19 10.80 -13.85 11.92
C VAL A 19 10.49 -15.10 12.72
N GLY A 20 10.89 -16.26 12.19
CA GLY A 20 10.81 -17.53 12.94
C GLY A 20 11.89 -17.69 14.02
N PRO A 21 11.77 -18.70 14.89
CA PRO A 21 12.68 -18.90 16.04
C PRO A 21 14.17 -18.92 15.68
N LYS A 22 14.54 -19.60 14.57
CA LYS A 22 15.93 -19.66 14.09
C LYS A 22 16.44 -18.30 13.62
N SER A 23 15.58 -17.50 12.95
CA SER A 23 15.95 -16.17 12.51
C SER A 23 16.07 -15.20 13.67
N ALA A 24 15.15 -15.24 14.63
CA ALA A 24 15.22 -14.45 15.88
C ALA A 24 16.52 -14.70 16.63
N GLN A 25 16.89 -15.96 16.84
CA GLN A 25 18.14 -16.33 17.47
C GLN A 25 19.34 -15.79 16.69
N ARG A 26 19.39 -15.96 15.38
CA ARG A 26 20.50 -15.46 14.54
C ARG A 26 20.65 -13.95 14.62
N ILE A 27 19.53 -13.21 14.60
CA ILE A 27 19.54 -11.73 14.73
C ILE A 27 20.02 -11.34 16.12
N ALA A 28 19.52 -11.97 17.18
CA ALA A 28 19.95 -11.68 18.56
C ALA A 28 21.47 -11.85 18.74
N PHE A 29 22.03 -12.95 18.23
CA PHE A 29 23.48 -13.18 18.30
C PHE A 29 24.29 -12.22 17.42
N HIS A 30 23.76 -11.80 16.30
CA HIS A 30 24.38 -10.75 15.50
C HIS A 30 24.45 -9.42 16.27
N LEU A 31 23.36 -9.01 16.89
CA LEU A 31 23.31 -7.79 17.71
C LEU A 31 24.21 -7.88 18.95
N LEU A 32 24.32 -9.05 19.57
CA LEU A 32 25.21 -9.29 20.72
C LEU A 32 26.70 -9.13 20.33
N ALA A 33 27.06 -9.49 19.08
CA ALA A 33 28.43 -9.37 18.57
C ALA A 33 28.73 -8.03 17.89
N ALA A 34 27.69 -7.22 17.62
CA ALA A 34 27.84 -5.91 16.97
C ALA A 34 28.41 -4.86 17.92
N ASP A 35 29.03 -3.82 17.35
CA ASP A 35 29.48 -2.68 18.13
C ASP A 35 28.30 -1.97 18.81
N GLN A 36 28.49 -1.48 20.03
CA GLN A 36 27.48 -0.77 20.81
C GLN A 36 26.83 0.37 20.02
N ALA A 37 27.63 1.14 19.27
CA ALA A 37 27.15 2.25 18.45
C ALA A 37 26.18 1.80 17.33
N ASP A 38 26.36 0.59 16.79
CA ASP A 38 25.46 0.05 15.76
C ASP A 38 24.11 -0.35 16.35
N VAL A 39 24.14 -0.93 17.55
CA VAL A 39 22.94 -1.29 18.30
C VAL A 39 22.17 -0.03 18.71
N GLU A 40 22.84 0.98 19.22
CA GLU A 40 22.22 2.26 19.61
C GLU A 40 21.56 2.95 18.41
N ARG A 41 22.21 2.97 17.24
CA ARG A 41 21.57 3.50 16.02
C ARG A 41 20.28 2.79 15.64
N LEU A 42 20.22 1.46 15.80
CA LEU A 42 18.99 0.71 15.54
C LEU A 42 17.89 1.05 16.54
N VAL A 43 18.25 1.13 17.84
CA VAL A 43 17.30 1.52 18.89
C VAL A 43 16.77 2.92 18.64
N ASP A 44 17.64 3.87 18.32
CA ASP A 44 17.26 5.25 18.01
C ASP A 44 16.33 5.33 16.79
N ALA A 45 16.62 4.56 15.73
CA ALA A 45 15.77 4.50 14.54
C ALA A 45 14.35 3.99 14.87
N LEU A 46 14.25 2.95 15.69
CA LEU A 46 12.96 2.42 16.17
C LEU A 46 12.17 3.46 16.97
N HIS A 47 12.84 4.15 17.90
CA HIS A 47 12.23 5.24 18.67
C HIS A 47 11.74 6.37 17.77
N GLN A 48 12.59 6.86 16.86
CA GLN A 48 12.24 7.95 15.95
C GLN A 48 11.04 7.63 15.07
N VAL A 49 10.96 6.40 14.54
CA VAL A 49 9.78 5.98 13.75
C VAL A 49 8.51 6.03 14.60
N LYS A 50 8.55 5.53 15.84
CA LYS A 50 7.37 5.53 16.72
C LYS A 50 6.95 6.92 17.19
N GLU A 51 7.91 7.82 17.37
CA GLU A 51 7.65 9.19 17.87
C GLU A 51 7.25 10.17 16.77
N ARG A 52 7.84 10.06 15.57
CA ARG A 52 7.71 11.07 14.51
C ARG A 52 6.82 10.67 13.36
N VAL A 53 6.63 9.34 13.15
CA VAL A 53 5.88 8.86 11.99
C VAL A 53 4.44 8.58 12.38
N SER A 54 3.53 9.18 11.62
CA SER A 54 2.08 8.98 11.74
C SER A 54 1.45 8.77 10.36
N PHE A 55 0.14 8.58 10.34
CA PHE A 55 -0.60 8.55 9.09
C PHE A 55 -1.07 9.96 8.72
N CYS A 56 -0.86 10.33 7.48
CA CYS A 56 -1.34 11.59 6.90
C CYS A 56 -2.85 11.74 7.13
N ARG A 57 -3.26 12.86 7.74
CA ARG A 57 -4.66 13.15 8.04
C ARG A 57 -5.54 13.12 6.79
N THR A 58 -5.01 13.61 5.67
CA THR A 58 -5.75 13.72 4.40
C THR A 58 -5.83 12.41 3.63
N CYS A 59 -4.72 11.68 3.48
CA CYS A 59 -4.68 10.55 2.55
C CYS A 59 -4.37 9.20 3.20
N GLY A 60 -4.01 9.13 4.49
CA GLY A 60 -3.64 7.88 5.16
C GLY A 60 -2.25 7.34 4.83
N ASN A 61 -1.46 8.02 4.01
CA ASN A 61 -0.07 7.63 3.76
C ASN A 61 0.82 7.95 4.97
N ILE A 62 2.02 7.40 5.01
CA ILE A 62 3.02 7.69 6.04
C ILE A 62 3.47 9.16 5.95
N ALA A 63 3.54 9.84 7.10
CA ALA A 63 3.94 11.24 7.21
C ALA A 63 4.67 11.51 8.53
N GLU A 64 5.62 12.45 8.52
CA GLU A 64 6.26 13.02 9.73
C GLU A 64 5.62 14.34 10.17
N SER A 65 4.52 14.72 9.52
CA SER A 65 3.72 15.91 9.82
C SER A 65 2.25 15.58 9.62
N GLU A 66 1.33 16.52 9.91
CA GLU A 66 -0.12 16.30 9.73
C GLU A 66 -0.48 15.83 8.32
N GLU A 67 0.20 16.35 7.31
CA GLU A 67 0.01 15.97 5.90
C GLU A 67 1.33 15.52 5.28
N CYS A 68 1.27 14.47 4.46
CA CYS A 68 2.44 13.96 3.77
C CYS A 68 2.87 14.90 2.61
N ARG A 69 4.14 14.76 2.19
CA ARG A 69 4.73 15.56 1.11
C ARG A 69 3.93 15.55 -0.20
N ILE A 70 3.18 14.47 -0.47
CA ILE A 70 2.36 14.37 -1.68
C ILE A 70 1.10 15.23 -1.57
N CYS A 71 0.46 15.25 -0.40
CA CYS A 71 -0.74 16.04 -0.17
C CYS A 71 -0.48 17.55 -0.21
N VAL A 72 0.70 18.00 0.23
CA VAL A 72 1.06 19.41 0.26
C VAL A 72 1.75 19.91 -1.03
N ASP A 73 2.11 19.01 -1.97
CA ASP A 73 2.78 19.38 -3.21
C ASP A 73 1.80 20.07 -4.18
N PRO A 74 1.97 21.38 -4.46
CA PRO A 74 1.09 22.13 -5.37
C PRO A 74 1.23 21.73 -6.84
N LYS A 75 2.24 20.94 -7.20
CA LYS A 75 2.48 20.46 -8.57
C LYS A 75 1.66 19.22 -8.91
N ARG A 76 0.95 18.65 -7.93
CA ARG A 76 0.09 17.49 -8.12
C ARG A 76 -1.25 17.90 -8.73
N ASP A 77 -1.77 17.03 -9.58
CA ASP A 77 -3.12 17.17 -10.10
C ASP A 77 -4.15 16.80 -9.01
N PHE A 78 -4.91 17.80 -8.60
CA PHE A 78 -5.92 17.65 -7.54
C PHE A 78 -7.20 16.99 -8.02
N SER A 79 -7.41 16.92 -9.34
CA SER A 79 -8.61 16.37 -9.96
C SER A 79 -8.56 14.84 -10.11
N VAL A 80 -7.37 14.21 -9.92
CA VAL A 80 -7.17 12.77 -10.06
C VAL A 80 -6.72 12.15 -8.74
N LEU A 81 -7.46 11.15 -8.27
CA LEU A 81 -7.20 10.46 -7.00
C LEU A 81 -6.94 8.97 -7.25
N CYS A 82 -5.75 8.49 -6.86
CA CYS A 82 -5.41 7.07 -6.88
C CYS A 82 -5.68 6.46 -5.49
N VAL A 83 -6.55 5.46 -5.44
CA VAL A 83 -6.90 4.72 -4.21
C VAL A 83 -6.11 3.43 -4.16
N VAL A 84 -5.37 3.23 -3.07
CA VAL A 84 -4.50 2.08 -2.82
C VAL A 84 -4.81 1.46 -1.46
N GLU A 85 -4.37 0.22 -1.24
CA GLU A 85 -4.60 -0.49 0.02
C GLU A 85 -3.66 0.00 1.12
N GLU A 86 -2.35 0.09 0.85
CA GLU A 86 -1.34 0.38 1.85
C GLU A 86 -0.34 1.47 1.41
N PRO A 87 0.39 2.08 2.35
CA PRO A 87 1.43 3.09 2.02
C PRO A 87 2.55 2.56 1.11
N LYS A 88 2.85 1.25 1.14
CA LYS A 88 3.85 0.62 0.27
C LYS A 88 3.47 0.73 -1.22
N ASP A 89 2.16 0.72 -1.53
CA ASP A 89 1.64 0.80 -2.89
C ASP A 89 1.86 2.20 -3.47
N VAL A 90 1.69 3.24 -2.63
CA VAL A 90 2.06 4.61 -3.01
C VAL A 90 3.53 4.67 -3.45
N VAL A 91 4.43 4.03 -2.70
CA VAL A 91 5.86 4.00 -3.03
C VAL A 91 6.10 3.28 -4.36
N ALA A 92 5.39 2.18 -4.61
CA ALA A 92 5.50 1.41 -5.85
C ALA A 92 5.08 2.25 -7.07
N ILE A 93 3.94 2.94 -6.98
CA ILE A 93 3.45 3.81 -8.06
C ILE A 93 4.36 5.03 -8.26
N GLU A 94 4.80 5.69 -7.19
CA GLU A 94 5.69 6.85 -7.28
C GLU A 94 7.04 6.54 -7.93
N ARG A 95 7.55 5.31 -7.81
CA ARG A 95 8.78 4.88 -8.50
C ARG A 95 8.66 4.91 -10.01
N THR A 96 7.46 4.77 -10.56
CA THR A 96 7.23 4.84 -12.02
C THR A 96 7.42 6.25 -12.54
N ARG A 97 7.18 7.28 -11.72
CA ARG A 97 7.17 8.72 -12.07
C ARG A 97 6.09 9.12 -13.10
N GLU A 98 5.16 8.22 -13.39
CA GLU A 98 4.10 8.46 -14.39
C GLU A 98 2.87 9.12 -13.76
N PHE A 99 2.56 8.82 -12.51
CA PHE A 99 1.39 9.35 -11.83
C PHE A 99 1.67 10.72 -11.21
N ARG A 100 0.80 11.68 -11.48
CA ARG A 100 0.90 13.07 -11.00
C ARG A 100 -0.25 13.50 -10.12
N GLY A 101 -1.24 12.64 -9.91
CA GLY A 101 -2.37 12.90 -9.03
C GLY A 101 -2.04 12.76 -7.54
N ARG A 102 -3.08 12.71 -6.73
CA ARG A 102 -3.03 12.48 -5.29
C ARG A 102 -3.42 11.05 -4.95
N TYR A 103 -3.16 10.65 -3.71
CA TYR A 103 -3.48 9.30 -3.24
C TYR A 103 -4.53 9.32 -2.13
N HIS A 104 -5.16 8.18 -1.95
CA HIS A 104 -5.91 7.80 -0.77
C HIS A 104 -5.57 6.36 -0.39
N VAL A 105 -5.08 6.17 0.84
CA VAL A 105 -4.70 4.87 1.39
C VAL A 105 -5.84 4.38 2.26
N LEU A 106 -6.37 3.21 1.92
CA LEU A 106 -7.52 2.60 2.61
C LEU A 106 -7.15 2.04 3.99
N GLY A 107 -5.90 1.59 4.17
CA GLY A 107 -5.42 0.89 5.36
C GLY A 107 -5.58 -0.63 5.29
N GLY A 108 -5.91 -1.17 4.13
CA GLY A 108 -6.10 -2.60 3.85
C GLY A 108 -7.11 -2.85 2.75
N SER A 109 -7.65 -4.06 2.70
CA SER A 109 -8.70 -4.51 1.79
C SER A 109 -9.84 -5.19 2.54
N ILE A 110 -11.02 -5.27 1.95
CA ILE A 110 -12.17 -6.00 2.49
C ILE A 110 -11.81 -7.48 2.51
N ASN A 111 -11.75 -8.07 3.72
CA ASN A 111 -11.45 -9.48 3.93
C ASN A 111 -12.38 -10.08 5.00
N PRO A 112 -13.50 -10.68 4.59
CA PRO A 112 -14.45 -11.26 5.53
C PRO A 112 -13.89 -12.42 6.35
N ILE A 113 -12.85 -13.12 5.85
CA ILE A 113 -12.22 -14.22 6.57
C ILE A 113 -11.44 -13.71 7.78
N GLU A 114 -10.80 -12.55 7.63
CA GLU A 114 -10.11 -11.87 8.73
C GLU A 114 -11.00 -10.92 9.51
N GLY A 115 -12.28 -10.83 9.16
CA GLY A 115 -13.27 -9.97 9.82
C GLY A 115 -13.12 -8.49 9.46
N ILE A 116 -12.43 -8.17 8.34
CA ILE A 116 -12.24 -6.78 7.89
C ILE A 116 -13.38 -6.39 6.95
N GLY A 117 -14.23 -5.48 7.41
CA GLY A 117 -15.34 -4.89 6.66
C GLY A 117 -14.99 -3.53 6.06
N PRO A 118 -15.92 -2.95 5.27
CA PRO A 118 -15.75 -1.59 4.72
C PRO A 118 -15.62 -0.51 5.81
N GLU A 119 -16.19 -0.74 6.98
CA GLU A 119 -16.16 0.16 8.15
C GLU A 119 -14.78 0.23 8.82
N ASP A 120 -13.95 -0.80 8.64
CA ASP A 120 -12.59 -0.87 9.18
C ASP A 120 -11.58 -0.15 8.27
N LEU A 121 -12.01 0.19 7.05
CA LEU A 121 -11.19 0.89 6.07
C LEU A 121 -11.53 2.38 6.01
N ARG A 122 -10.60 3.19 5.50
CA ARG A 122 -10.75 4.66 5.37
C ARG A 122 -11.68 5.06 4.21
N ILE A 123 -12.75 4.32 4.00
CA ILE A 123 -13.73 4.57 2.92
C ILE A 123 -14.58 5.80 3.22
N ARG A 124 -14.92 6.04 4.48
CA ARG A 124 -15.67 7.24 4.89
C ARG A 124 -14.88 8.52 4.56
N GLU A 125 -13.60 8.54 4.85
CA GLU A 125 -12.71 9.66 4.53
C GLU A 125 -12.55 9.84 3.01
N LEU A 126 -12.49 8.75 2.24
CA LEU A 126 -12.51 8.81 0.78
C LEU A 126 -13.75 9.51 0.27
N LEU A 127 -14.94 9.08 0.70
CA LEU A 127 -16.20 9.69 0.29
C LEU A 127 -16.28 11.17 0.70
N GLY A 128 -15.78 11.51 1.88
CA GLY A 128 -15.68 12.90 2.33
C GLY A 128 -14.82 13.76 1.40
N ARG A 129 -13.75 13.20 0.83
CA ARG A 129 -12.89 13.91 -0.15
C ARG A 129 -13.56 14.09 -1.51
N LEU A 130 -14.49 13.22 -1.88
CA LEU A 130 -15.21 13.30 -3.16
C LEU A 130 -16.41 14.27 -3.08
N ALA A 131 -16.85 14.62 -1.89
CA ALA A 131 -18.09 15.38 -1.68
C ALA A 131 -18.03 16.84 -2.19
N ASP A 132 -16.84 17.43 -2.30
CA ASP A 132 -16.68 18.82 -2.77
C ASP A 132 -16.68 18.97 -4.31
N GLY A 133 -16.65 17.84 -5.03
CA GLY A 133 -16.68 17.80 -6.49
C GLY A 133 -15.38 18.25 -7.17
N SER A 134 -14.28 18.43 -6.42
CA SER A 134 -12.97 18.82 -6.98
C SER A 134 -12.27 17.66 -7.67
N ILE A 135 -12.62 16.42 -7.35
CA ILE A 135 -12.04 15.20 -7.92
C ILE A 135 -12.92 14.71 -9.07
N GLY A 136 -12.37 14.71 -10.28
CA GLY A 136 -13.06 14.26 -11.51
C GLY A 136 -12.84 12.77 -11.80
N GLU A 137 -11.72 12.20 -11.34
CA GLU A 137 -11.40 10.80 -11.56
C GLU A 137 -10.85 10.12 -10.30
N VAL A 138 -11.34 8.91 -10.02
CA VAL A 138 -10.81 7.98 -9.03
C VAL A 138 -10.24 6.75 -9.74
N ILE A 139 -8.94 6.52 -9.57
CA ILE A 139 -8.26 5.32 -10.06
C ILE A 139 -8.18 4.31 -8.92
N LEU A 140 -8.86 3.17 -9.06
CA LEU A 140 -8.79 2.07 -8.11
C LEU A 140 -7.55 1.23 -8.40
N ALA A 141 -6.54 1.31 -7.54
CA ALA A 141 -5.27 0.63 -7.65
C ALA A 141 -5.07 -0.33 -6.45
N THR A 142 -6.12 -1.10 -6.15
CA THR A 142 -6.07 -2.21 -5.19
C THR A 142 -5.30 -3.40 -5.79
N ASP A 143 -4.82 -4.29 -4.94
CA ASP A 143 -4.09 -5.48 -5.37
C ASP A 143 -4.94 -6.35 -6.32
N PRO A 144 -4.34 -6.99 -7.34
CA PRO A 144 -5.06 -7.84 -8.30
C PRO A 144 -5.36 -9.25 -7.75
N ASN A 145 -5.67 -9.35 -6.45
CA ASN A 145 -6.10 -10.56 -5.74
C ASN A 145 -7.61 -10.52 -5.45
N LEU A 146 -8.14 -11.54 -4.79
CA LEU A 146 -9.58 -11.68 -4.53
C LEU A 146 -10.11 -10.53 -3.65
N GLU A 147 -9.38 -10.19 -2.61
CA GLU A 147 -9.74 -9.15 -1.63
C GLU A 147 -9.70 -7.76 -2.28
N GLY A 148 -8.65 -7.47 -3.05
CA GLY A 148 -8.51 -6.21 -3.77
C GLY A 148 -9.57 -6.04 -4.87
N GLU A 149 -9.95 -7.11 -5.58
CA GLU A 149 -11.04 -7.11 -6.56
C GLU A 149 -12.40 -6.86 -5.89
N ALA A 150 -12.66 -7.51 -4.74
CA ALA A 150 -13.87 -7.28 -3.97
C ALA A 150 -13.94 -5.83 -3.47
N THR A 151 -12.82 -5.31 -2.96
CA THR A 151 -12.68 -3.92 -2.49
C THR A 151 -12.93 -2.93 -3.62
N ALA A 152 -12.30 -3.13 -4.79
CA ALA A 152 -12.52 -2.26 -5.95
C ALA A 152 -13.97 -2.28 -6.42
N THR A 153 -14.61 -3.46 -6.46
CA THR A 153 -16.01 -3.58 -6.86
C THR A 153 -16.93 -2.85 -5.89
N TYR A 154 -16.68 -2.98 -4.60
CA TYR A 154 -17.42 -2.25 -3.57
C TYR A 154 -17.26 -0.74 -3.72
N LEU A 155 -16.03 -0.25 -3.87
CA LEU A 155 -15.75 1.17 -4.06
C LEU A 155 -16.37 1.72 -5.33
N ALA A 156 -16.27 1.02 -6.46
CA ALA A 156 -16.86 1.46 -7.73
C ALA A 156 -18.38 1.66 -7.59
N ARG A 157 -19.08 0.73 -6.93
CA ARG A 157 -20.53 0.84 -6.67
C ARG A 157 -20.86 2.01 -5.73
N THR A 158 -20.02 2.23 -4.74
CA THR A 158 -20.23 3.29 -3.73
C THR A 158 -19.94 4.68 -4.30
N ILE A 159 -18.97 4.81 -5.21
CA ILE A 159 -18.57 6.08 -5.84
C ILE A 159 -19.48 6.44 -7.04
N ALA A 160 -19.98 5.45 -7.77
CA ALA A 160 -20.80 5.68 -8.97
C ALA A 160 -21.93 6.71 -8.80
N PRO A 161 -22.70 6.74 -7.70
CA PRO A 161 -23.77 7.72 -7.50
C PRO A 161 -23.27 9.18 -7.36
N LEU A 162 -21.97 9.39 -7.10
CA LEU A 162 -21.37 10.73 -6.93
C LEU A 162 -21.04 11.39 -8.28
N GLY A 163 -21.17 10.67 -9.40
CA GLY A 163 -20.88 11.20 -10.74
C GLY A 163 -19.39 11.38 -11.03
N VAL A 164 -18.51 10.81 -10.21
CA VAL A 164 -17.06 10.82 -10.42
C VAL A 164 -16.66 9.66 -11.34
N ALA A 165 -15.78 9.92 -12.30
CA ALA A 165 -15.26 8.86 -13.16
C ALA A 165 -14.43 7.86 -12.33
N VAL A 166 -14.68 6.56 -12.53
CA VAL A 166 -13.93 5.50 -11.85
C VAL A 166 -13.20 4.67 -12.89
N SER A 167 -11.90 4.54 -12.72
CA SER A 167 -11.02 3.72 -13.55
C SER A 167 -10.23 2.72 -12.71
N ARG A 168 -9.58 1.77 -13.39
CA ARG A 168 -8.68 0.79 -12.76
C ARG A 168 -7.37 0.70 -13.51
N LEU A 169 -6.33 0.25 -12.82
CA LEU A 169 -5.07 -0.06 -13.49
C LEU A 169 -5.31 -1.18 -14.53
N ALA A 170 -4.68 -1.03 -15.68
CA ALA A 170 -4.75 -2.05 -16.73
C ALA A 170 -4.08 -3.34 -16.24
N SER A 171 -4.77 -4.47 -16.45
CA SER A 171 -4.22 -5.80 -16.23
C SER A 171 -3.70 -6.34 -17.55
N GLY A 172 -2.58 -7.08 -17.52
CA GLY A 172 -2.03 -7.67 -18.74
C GLY A 172 -0.71 -8.37 -18.53
N LEU A 173 -0.09 -8.76 -19.65
CA LEU A 173 1.19 -9.46 -19.66
C LEU A 173 2.32 -8.58 -19.15
N PRO A 174 3.23 -9.11 -18.32
CA PRO A 174 4.41 -8.38 -17.90
C PRO A 174 5.36 -8.13 -19.09
N VAL A 175 5.97 -6.95 -19.11
CA VAL A 175 6.95 -6.61 -20.14
C VAL A 175 8.22 -7.46 -19.96
N GLY A 176 8.68 -8.08 -21.05
CA GLY A 176 9.87 -8.92 -21.06
C GLY A 176 9.63 -10.38 -20.70
N GLY A 177 8.38 -10.80 -20.51
CA GLY A 177 8.01 -12.20 -20.36
C GLY A 177 7.61 -12.86 -21.68
N ASP A 178 7.86 -14.15 -21.82
CA ASP A 178 7.38 -14.95 -22.96
C ASP A 178 5.92 -15.34 -22.74
N LEU A 179 5.14 -15.35 -23.83
CA LEU A 179 3.70 -15.62 -23.79
C LEU A 179 3.39 -17.02 -23.25
N GLU A 180 4.25 -18.01 -23.52
CA GLU A 180 4.09 -19.39 -23.11
C GLU A 180 4.14 -19.63 -21.59
N TYR A 181 4.76 -18.68 -20.84
CA TYR A 181 4.86 -18.76 -19.37
C TYR A 181 3.76 -17.98 -18.64
N ALA A 182 2.90 -17.28 -19.37
CA ALA A 182 1.78 -16.58 -18.75
C ALA A 182 0.67 -17.57 -18.38
N ASP A 183 0.15 -17.44 -17.17
CA ASP A 183 -1.00 -18.24 -16.74
C ASP A 183 -2.29 -17.86 -17.49
N GLU A 184 -3.27 -18.77 -17.49
CA GLU A 184 -4.51 -18.62 -18.23
C GLU A 184 -5.33 -17.39 -17.81
N VAL A 185 -5.29 -17.02 -16.52
CA VAL A 185 -6.04 -15.87 -15.98
C VAL A 185 -5.43 -14.58 -16.49
N THR A 186 -4.10 -14.46 -16.42
CA THR A 186 -3.34 -13.31 -16.95
C THR A 186 -3.56 -13.14 -18.45
N LEU A 187 -3.50 -14.23 -19.22
CA LEU A 187 -3.79 -14.20 -20.65
C LEU A 187 -5.24 -13.78 -20.94
N GLY A 188 -6.21 -14.32 -20.20
CA GLY A 188 -7.63 -13.95 -20.33
C GLY A 188 -7.84 -12.45 -20.11
N ARG A 189 -7.29 -11.90 -19.03
CA ARG A 189 -7.36 -10.45 -18.73
C ARG A 189 -6.67 -9.60 -19.79
N ALA A 190 -5.54 -10.07 -20.35
CA ALA A 190 -4.85 -9.39 -21.45
C ALA A 190 -5.70 -9.32 -22.73
N PHE A 191 -6.43 -10.39 -23.06
CA PHE A 191 -7.37 -10.40 -24.17
C PHE A 191 -8.57 -9.47 -23.94
N GLU A 192 -9.13 -9.44 -22.75
CA GLU A 192 -10.22 -8.52 -22.40
C GLU A 192 -9.78 -7.06 -22.51
N GLY A 193 -8.58 -6.74 -21.95
CA GLY A 193 -8.01 -5.39 -21.95
C GLY A 193 -7.27 -5.00 -23.25
N ARG A 194 -7.34 -5.80 -24.32
CA ARG A 194 -6.64 -5.54 -25.58
C ARG A 194 -7.00 -4.18 -26.18
N ARG A 195 -5.98 -3.45 -26.63
CA ARG A 195 -6.14 -2.14 -27.29
C ARG A 195 -6.01 -2.28 -28.80
N ARG A 196 -6.77 -1.48 -29.53
CA ARG A 196 -6.56 -1.35 -30.99
C ARG A 196 -5.28 -0.57 -31.24
N ILE A 197 -4.50 -1.04 -32.21
CA ILE A 197 -3.32 -0.31 -32.71
C ILE A 197 -3.86 0.63 -33.81
N GLU A 198 -3.78 1.93 -33.57
CA GLU A 198 -4.05 2.92 -34.59
C GLU A 198 -2.80 3.05 -35.45
N SER A 199 -2.94 2.80 -36.76
CA SER A 199 -1.88 3.08 -37.74
C SER A 199 -1.82 4.60 -37.95
N HIS A 200 -0.73 5.23 -37.51
CA HIS A 200 -0.38 6.59 -37.90
C HIS A 200 0.09 6.65 -39.34
#